data_42548e30d8e7fd6f02ce35b3abccebba
#
_entry.id   42548e30d8e7fd6f02ce35b3abccebba
#
_cell.length_a   1.000
_cell.length_b   1.000
_cell.length_c   1.000
_cell.angle_alpha   90.00
_cell.angle_beta   90.00
_cell.angle_gamma   90.00
#
_symmetry.space_group_name_H-M   'P 1'
#
loop_
_entity.id
_entity.type
_entity.pdbx_description
1 polymer ?
#
loop_
_entity_poly.entity_id
_entity_poly.type
_entity_poly.pdbx_seq_one_letter_code
_entity_poly.pdbx_strand_id
1 'polypeptide(L)'
;MIYQVREIYMAFELHKYSLKLIKHPYWNIKCIGINHFQAMNFVHGQKYIKPYMTSKNVILRSNAYIAHLYLTTEPLDALVDYPVPLSRVNMYKVIDVLYMKHDTIPKNIANWLEAKNDTIVILGLKIMVFYNYTAASEKIVFLLDHEQIRVREEAILSIGELFLIDAEEALHNQFDKEEKLLKIEILKSLAVIGSDTSVSFITNVLKRKHLDKDVKMELLRSLKSIDNQYYDTRFILDLEIDRMKAHLNCAYL
;
A
#
# COMPACT_ATOMS: atom_id res chain seq x y z
N MET A 1 19.03 23.72 -10.68
CA MET A 1 18.76 24.46 -9.41
C MET A 1 19.24 23.68 -8.17
N ILE A 2 18.89 22.42 -7.95
CA ILE A 2 19.34 21.63 -6.77
C ILE A 2 20.87 21.47 -6.73
N TYR A 3 21.54 21.26 -7.85
CA TYR A 3 23.00 21.15 -7.93
C TYR A 3 23.73 22.41 -7.43
N GLN A 4 23.27 23.57 -7.80
CA GLN A 4 23.88 24.85 -7.37
C GLN A 4 23.72 25.09 -5.87
N VAL A 5 22.56 24.74 -5.28
CA VAL A 5 22.33 24.87 -3.84
C VAL A 5 23.25 23.92 -3.06
N ARG A 6 23.49 22.72 -3.56
CA ARG A 6 24.42 21.77 -2.93
C ARG A 6 25.87 22.28 -2.97
N GLU A 7 26.32 22.87 -4.07
CA GLU A 7 27.65 23.45 -4.15
C GLU A 7 27.84 24.59 -3.15
N ILE A 8 26.85 25.47 -3.00
CA ILE A 8 26.82 26.52 -2.00
C ILE A 8 26.89 25.93 -0.60
N TYR A 9 26.06 24.90 -0.31
CA TYR A 9 26.04 24.21 0.96
C TYR A 9 27.42 23.64 1.34
N MET A 10 28.15 23.11 0.36
CA MET A 10 29.49 22.58 0.56
C MET A 10 30.55 23.67 0.68
N ALA A 11 30.50 24.68 -0.18
CA ALA A 11 31.46 25.80 -0.20
C ALA A 11 31.44 26.62 1.10
N PHE A 12 30.24 26.83 1.66
CA PHE A 12 30.08 27.53 2.96
C PHE A 12 30.14 26.59 4.17
N GLU A 13 30.53 25.32 3.96
CA GLU A 13 30.64 24.31 5.03
C GLU A 13 29.37 24.14 5.90
N LEU A 14 28.19 24.44 5.36
CA LEU A 14 26.92 24.39 6.09
C LEU A 14 26.59 22.98 6.62
N HIS A 15 27.20 21.93 6.07
CA HIS A 15 27.16 20.58 6.61
C HIS A 15 27.68 20.49 8.05
N LYS A 16 28.66 21.34 8.44
CA LYS A 16 29.13 21.41 9.83
C LYS A 16 28.07 21.97 10.77
N TYR A 17 27.28 22.96 10.30
CA TYR A 17 26.14 23.48 11.05
C TYR A 17 25.05 22.41 11.20
N SER A 18 24.69 21.74 10.13
CA SER A 18 23.72 20.65 10.16
C SER A 18 24.15 19.52 11.11
N LEU A 19 25.44 19.23 11.19
CA LEU A 19 25.99 18.25 12.14
C LEU A 19 25.83 18.72 13.60
N LYS A 20 25.98 20.02 13.89
CA LYS A 20 25.69 20.57 15.23
C LYS A 20 24.22 20.38 15.60
N LEU A 21 23.30 20.58 14.65
CA LEU A 21 21.87 20.34 14.87
C LEU A 21 21.58 18.84 15.15
N ILE A 22 22.18 17.92 14.42
CA ILE A 22 22.03 16.47 14.64
C ILE A 22 22.52 16.04 16.03
N LYS A 23 23.55 16.69 16.56
CA LYS A 23 24.09 16.42 17.89
C LYS A 23 23.35 17.14 19.03
N HIS A 24 22.39 17.99 18.72
CA HIS A 24 21.63 18.76 19.72
C HIS A 24 20.86 17.83 20.68
N PRO A 25 20.66 18.16 21.96
CA PRO A 25 19.93 17.31 22.91
C PRO A 25 18.46 17.08 22.51
N TYR A 26 17.77 18.08 21.95
CA TYR A 26 16.36 17.99 21.60
C TYR A 26 16.14 17.27 20.27
N TRP A 27 15.21 16.32 20.27
CA TRP A 27 14.91 15.46 19.11
C TRP A 27 14.42 16.24 17.87
N ASN A 28 13.61 17.29 18.07
CA ASN A 28 13.10 18.13 16.99
C ASN A 28 14.22 18.87 16.25
N ILE A 29 15.21 19.38 17.00
CA ILE A 29 16.39 20.03 16.41
C ILE A 29 17.26 19.02 15.64
N LYS A 30 17.39 17.78 16.16
CA LYS A 30 18.06 16.68 15.42
C LYS A 30 17.39 16.44 14.08
N CYS A 31 16.04 16.40 14.05
CA CYS A 31 15.30 16.21 12.81
C CYS A 31 15.59 17.28 11.77
N ILE A 32 15.77 18.56 12.18
CA ILE A 32 16.16 19.64 11.26
C ILE A 32 17.51 19.32 10.60
N GLY A 33 18.52 18.94 11.38
CA GLY A 33 19.83 18.59 10.85
C GLY A 33 19.81 17.37 9.92
N ILE A 34 19.00 16.36 10.25
CA ILE A 34 18.77 15.18 9.41
C ILE A 34 18.13 15.59 8.08
N ASN A 35 17.11 16.44 8.12
CA ASN A 35 16.43 16.94 6.92
C ASN A 35 17.36 17.79 6.04
N HIS A 36 18.28 18.56 6.63
CA HIS A 36 19.30 19.27 5.85
C HIS A 36 20.19 18.29 5.08
N PHE A 37 20.65 17.22 5.69
CA PHE A 37 21.48 16.21 5.01
C PHE A 37 20.70 15.53 3.88
N GLN A 38 19.43 15.20 4.12
CA GLN A 38 18.55 14.61 3.11
C GLN A 38 18.33 15.58 1.93
N ALA A 39 17.92 16.82 2.19
CA ALA A 39 17.62 17.82 1.16
C ALA A 39 18.85 18.17 0.31
N MET A 40 20.04 18.20 0.91
CA MET A 40 21.30 18.48 0.22
C MET A 40 21.94 17.23 -0.39
N ASN A 41 21.31 16.07 -0.29
CA ASN A 41 21.85 14.77 -0.70
C ASN A 41 23.30 14.56 -0.19
N PHE A 42 23.52 14.89 1.10
CA PHE A 42 24.83 14.78 1.72
C PHE A 42 25.11 13.34 2.18
N VAL A 43 25.54 12.50 1.24
CA VAL A 43 25.76 11.07 1.45
C VAL A 43 26.68 10.79 2.65
N HIS A 44 27.75 11.57 2.83
CA HIS A 44 28.66 11.44 3.98
C HIS A 44 27.99 11.69 5.34
N GLY A 45 26.80 12.27 5.35
CA GLY A 45 25.97 12.50 6.54
C GLY A 45 25.34 11.22 7.09
N GLN A 46 25.23 10.17 6.29
CA GLN A 46 24.56 8.92 6.61
C GLN A 46 25.08 8.29 7.92
N LYS A 47 26.39 8.29 8.14
CA LYS A 47 27.02 7.78 9.38
C LYS A 47 26.56 8.49 10.65
N TYR A 48 26.13 9.75 10.56
CA TYR A 48 25.63 10.52 11.69
C TYR A 48 24.13 10.33 11.92
N ILE A 49 23.40 9.86 10.91
CA ILE A 49 21.96 9.58 10.96
C ILE A 49 21.71 8.17 11.50
N LYS A 50 22.50 7.19 11.09
CA LYS A 50 22.33 5.76 11.41
C LYS A 50 22.07 5.47 12.91
N PRO A 51 22.73 6.12 13.90
CA PRO A 51 22.44 5.87 15.32
C PRO A 51 21.03 6.23 15.76
N TYR A 52 20.34 7.11 15.04
CA TYR A 52 18.97 7.54 15.38
C TYR A 52 17.89 6.65 14.79
N MET A 53 18.23 5.72 13.91
CA MET A 53 17.28 4.74 13.34
C MET A 53 16.72 3.78 14.39
N THR A 54 17.37 3.65 15.54
CA THR A 54 16.92 2.86 16.70
C THR A 54 16.44 3.72 17.87
N SER A 55 16.24 5.03 17.66
CA SER A 55 15.81 5.96 18.71
C SER A 55 14.47 5.54 19.34
N LYS A 56 14.34 5.70 20.66
CA LYS A 56 13.05 5.53 21.36
C LYS A 56 12.00 6.55 20.91
N ASN A 57 12.42 7.76 20.51
CA ASN A 57 11.51 8.75 19.95
C ASN A 57 11.11 8.33 18.53
N VAL A 58 9.82 8.04 18.34
CA VAL A 58 9.25 7.53 17.10
C VAL A 58 9.46 8.50 15.93
N ILE A 59 9.32 9.81 16.15
CA ILE A 59 9.46 10.83 15.11
C ILE A 59 10.91 10.93 14.64
N LEU A 60 11.86 11.00 15.59
CA LEU A 60 13.29 11.03 15.26
C LEU A 60 13.73 9.77 14.54
N ARG A 61 13.31 8.60 15.03
CA ARG A 61 13.60 7.30 14.40
C ARG A 61 13.10 7.25 12.97
N SER A 62 11.87 7.67 12.75
CA SER A 62 11.23 7.70 11.44
C SER A 62 11.95 8.63 10.45
N ASN A 63 12.27 9.87 10.88
CA ASN A 63 13.02 10.80 10.05
C ASN A 63 14.43 10.28 9.73
N ALA A 64 15.12 9.70 10.71
CA ALA A 64 16.44 9.12 10.52
C ALA A 64 16.40 7.97 9.50
N TYR A 65 15.39 7.11 9.61
CA TYR A 65 15.23 5.97 8.71
C TYR A 65 14.97 6.42 7.26
N ILE A 66 14.03 7.33 7.04
CA ILE A 66 13.73 7.85 5.70
C ILE A 66 14.93 8.58 5.10
N ALA A 67 15.62 9.42 5.90
CA ALA A 67 16.81 10.11 5.43
C ALA A 67 17.96 9.14 5.12
N HIS A 68 18.12 8.06 5.90
CA HIS A 68 19.09 7.02 5.62
C HIS A 68 18.81 6.33 4.27
N LEU A 69 17.56 5.92 4.04
CA LEU A 69 17.14 5.34 2.76
C LEU A 69 17.39 6.30 1.59
N TYR A 70 17.09 7.59 1.79
CA TYR A 70 17.33 8.60 0.77
C TYR A 70 18.81 8.78 0.44
N LEU A 71 19.70 8.70 1.43
CA LEU A 71 21.12 8.95 1.30
C LEU A 71 21.94 7.68 0.97
N THR A 72 21.38 6.48 1.17
CA THR A 72 22.09 5.24 0.88
C THR A 72 22.32 5.05 -0.60
N THR A 73 23.44 4.45 -0.94
CA THR A 73 23.77 3.91 -2.27
C THR A 73 23.65 2.39 -2.30
N GLU A 74 23.37 1.79 -1.13
CA GLU A 74 23.19 0.34 -1.00
C GLU A 74 21.83 -0.09 -1.55
N PRO A 75 21.69 -1.31 -2.05
CA PRO A 75 20.40 -1.87 -2.43
C PRO A 75 19.41 -1.85 -1.26
N LEU A 76 18.14 -1.61 -1.56
CA LEU A 76 17.09 -1.56 -0.54
C LEU A 76 16.62 -2.96 -0.08
N ASP A 77 17.25 -4.01 -0.57
CA ASP A 77 16.94 -5.40 -0.21
C ASP A 77 16.99 -5.67 1.30
N ALA A 78 17.84 -4.96 2.03
CA ALA A 78 17.95 -5.06 3.49
C ALA A 78 16.72 -4.52 4.25
N LEU A 79 15.77 -3.87 3.58
CA LEU A 79 14.52 -3.41 4.19
C LEU A 79 13.64 -4.56 4.71
N VAL A 80 13.77 -5.75 4.14
CA VAL A 80 13.03 -6.95 4.57
C VAL A 80 13.23 -7.25 6.06
N ASP A 81 14.42 -6.98 6.60
CA ASP A 81 14.78 -7.22 7.99
C ASP A 81 14.50 -6.02 8.93
N TYR A 82 13.85 -4.97 8.44
CA TYR A 82 13.60 -3.79 9.27
C TYR A 82 12.62 -4.11 10.41
N PRO A 83 13.07 -4.01 11.68
CA PRO A 83 12.31 -4.58 12.80
C PRO A 83 11.22 -3.66 13.33
N VAL A 84 11.18 -2.40 12.91
CA VAL A 84 10.26 -1.40 13.49
C VAL A 84 9.07 -1.18 12.56
N PRO A 85 7.82 -1.23 13.09
CA PRO A 85 6.64 -0.94 12.27
C PRO A 85 6.69 0.44 11.62
N LEU A 86 6.37 0.50 10.34
CA LEU A 86 6.27 1.73 9.56
C LEU A 86 4.85 2.29 9.64
N SER A 87 4.72 3.60 9.82
CA SER A 87 3.43 4.27 9.64
C SER A 87 3.05 4.34 8.16
N ARG A 88 1.75 4.50 7.86
CA ARG A 88 1.28 4.70 6.47
C ARG A 88 2.05 5.82 5.76
N VAL A 89 2.24 6.96 6.43
CA VAL A 89 2.98 8.11 5.87
C VAL A 89 4.43 7.73 5.53
N ASN A 90 5.07 6.92 6.37
CA ASN A 90 6.44 6.48 6.12
C ASN A 90 6.54 5.48 4.98
N MET A 91 5.55 4.61 4.80
CA MET A 91 5.49 3.71 3.64
C MET A 91 5.47 4.52 2.33
N TYR A 92 4.61 5.53 2.22
CA TYR A 92 4.59 6.40 1.03
C TYR A 92 5.92 7.13 0.82
N LYS A 93 6.56 7.64 1.88
CA LYS A 93 7.89 8.24 1.78
C LYS A 93 8.95 7.24 1.29
N VAL A 94 8.86 5.97 1.68
CA VAL A 94 9.76 4.93 1.16
C VAL A 94 9.52 4.70 -0.32
N ILE A 95 8.26 4.65 -0.76
CA ILE A 95 7.90 4.54 -2.18
C ILE A 95 8.43 5.74 -2.96
N ASP A 96 8.29 6.96 -2.44
CA ASP A 96 8.86 8.17 -3.04
C ASP A 96 10.39 8.10 -3.18
N VAL A 97 11.08 7.58 -2.15
CA VAL A 97 12.53 7.37 -2.20
C VAL A 97 12.92 6.36 -3.27
N LEU A 98 12.17 5.27 -3.38
CA LEU A 98 12.36 4.26 -4.42
C LEU A 98 12.20 4.89 -5.81
N TYR A 99 11.12 5.60 -6.03
CA TYR A 99 10.84 6.30 -7.29
C TYR A 99 11.92 7.32 -7.66
N MET A 100 12.37 8.13 -6.69
CA MET A 100 13.32 9.22 -6.94
C MET A 100 14.78 8.76 -7.13
N LYS A 101 15.16 7.61 -6.59
CA LYS A 101 16.56 7.16 -6.54
C LYS A 101 16.84 5.81 -7.14
N HIS A 102 15.82 4.98 -7.26
CA HIS A 102 15.95 3.61 -7.69
C HIS A 102 14.92 3.34 -8.78
N ASP A 103 15.32 3.45 -10.04
CA ASP A 103 14.46 3.17 -11.19
C ASP A 103 14.03 1.70 -11.29
N THR A 104 14.47 0.87 -10.36
CA THR A 104 14.21 -0.56 -10.38
C THR A 104 13.61 -1.04 -9.07
N ILE A 105 12.67 -2.00 -9.17
CA ILE A 105 12.14 -2.72 -8.03
C ILE A 105 13.25 -3.47 -7.28
N PRO A 106 13.22 -3.55 -5.93
CA PRO A 106 14.14 -4.37 -5.16
C PRO A 106 14.16 -5.82 -5.67
N LYS A 107 15.36 -6.39 -5.87
CA LYS A 107 15.50 -7.74 -6.45
C LYS A 107 14.82 -8.83 -5.62
N ASN A 108 14.79 -8.67 -4.30
CA ASN A 108 14.19 -9.62 -3.37
C ASN A 108 12.76 -9.26 -2.96
N ILE A 109 12.06 -8.41 -3.73
CA ILE A 109 10.74 -7.88 -3.34
C ILE A 109 9.74 -8.99 -2.97
N ALA A 110 9.78 -10.14 -3.64
CA ALA A 110 8.93 -11.27 -3.32
C ALA A 110 9.15 -11.84 -1.90
N ASN A 111 10.36 -11.66 -1.33
CA ASN A 111 10.66 -12.10 0.03
C ASN A 111 10.07 -11.15 1.09
N TRP A 112 9.74 -9.91 0.69
CA TRP A 112 9.11 -8.95 1.60
C TRP A 112 7.71 -9.37 2.01
N LEU A 113 7.04 -10.22 1.21
CA LEU A 113 5.74 -10.80 1.55
C LEU A 113 5.82 -11.83 2.68
N GLU A 114 7.01 -12.31 3.01
CA GLU A 114 7.28 -13.27 4.10
C GLU A 114 7.99 -12.58 5.30
N ALA A 115 8.08 -11.26 5.30
CA ALA A 115 8.76 -10.51 6.36
C ALA A 115 8.02 -10.67 7.70
N LYS A 116 8.78 -10.75 8.80
CA LYS A 116 8.22 -10.81 10.15
C LYS A 116 7.47 -9.54 10.56
N ASN A 117 7.74 -8.43 9.89
CA ASN A 117 7.13 -7.14 10.15
C ASN A 117 6.00 -6.92 9.13
N ASP A 118 4.76 -7.04 9.57
CA ASP A 118 3.55 -6.87 8.73
C ASP A 118 3.57 -5.57 7.91
N THR A 119 4.20 -4.51 8.45
CA THR A 119 4.29 -3.24 7.72
C THR A 119 5.26 -3.29 6.54
N ILE A 120 6.23 -4.22 6.56
CA ILE A 120 7.10 -4.50 5.41
C ILE A 120 6.36 -5.35 4.38
N VAL A 121 5.53 -6.30 4.82
CA VAL A 121 4.64 -7.06 3.92
C VAL A 121 3.73 -6.10 3.15
N ILE A 122 3.03 -5.21 3.87
CA ILE A 122 2.17 -4.17 3.26
C ILE A 122 2.97 -3.26 2.32
N LEU A 123 4.17 -2.84 2.72
CA LEU A 123 5.04 -2.03 1.87
C LEU A 123 5.46 -2.79 0.61
N GLY A 124 5.78 -4.07 0.73
CA GLY A 124 6.10 -4.95 -0.40
C GLY A 124 4.96 -5.02 -1.41
N LEU A 125 3.73 -5.24 -0.94
CA LEU A 125 2.52 -5.22 -1.78
C LEU A 125 2.36 -3.90 -2.51
N LYS A 126 2.47 -2.76 -1.82
CA LYS A 126 2.37 -1.42 -2.43
C LYS A 126 3.45 -1.16 -3.47
N ILE A 127 4.67 -1.63 -3.24
CA ILE A 127 5.76 -1.52 -4.20
C ILE A 127 5.49 -2.38 -5.43
N MET A 128 4.97 -3.60 -5.24
CA MET A 128 4.57 -4.47 -6.36
C MET A 128 3.50 -3.82 -7.23
N VAL A 129 2.47 -3.24 -6.63
CA VAL A 129 1.45 -2.46 -7.34
C VAL A 129 2.08 -1.29 -8.08
N PHE A 130 2.91 -0.49 -7.40
CA PHE A 130 3.55 0.69 -7.98
C PHE A 130 4.39 0.36 -9.23
N TYR A 131 5.09 -0.78 -9.24
CA TYR A 131 5.92 -1.24 -10.36
C TYR A 131 5.19 -2.22 -11.30
N ASN A 132 3.90 -2.49 -11.08
CA ASN A 132 3.12 -3.49 -11.81
C ASN A 132 3.81 -4.87 -11.84
N TYR A 133 4.29 -5.33 -10.67
CA TYR A 133 5.04 -6.57 -10.54
C TYR A 133 4.12 -7.74 -10.21
N THR A 134 3.84 -8.59 -11.18
CA THR A 134 2.90 -9.73 -11.07
C THR A 134 3.57 -11.08 -10.83
N ALA A 135 4.91 -11.16 -10.89
CA ALA A 135 5.63 -12.44 -10.79
C ALA A 135 5.51 -13.13 -9.40
N ALA A 136 4.93 -12.46 -8.39
CA ALA A 136 4.69 -13.02 -7.07
C ALA A 136 3.19 -13.21 -6.79
N SER A 137 2.33 -13.34 -7.81
CA SER A 137 0.87 -13.45 -7.68
C SER A 137 0.43 -14.54 -6.70
N GLU A 138 1.03 -15.73 -6.76
CA GLU A 138 0.72 -16.82 -5.83
C GLU A 138 0.96 -16.44 -4.36
N LYS A 139 2.07 -15.72 -4.06
CA LYS A 139 2.36 -15.24 -2.71
C LYS A 139 1.37 -14.17 -2.27
N ILE A 140 0.91 -13.30 -3.18
CA ILE A 140 -0.12 -12.30 -2.88
C ILE A 140 -1.43 -13.00 -2.51
N VAL A 141 -1.84 -14.02 -3.29
CA VAL A 141 -3.04 -14.82 -2.99
C VAL A 141 -2.91 -15.52 -1.64
N PHE A 142 -1.74 -16.07 -1.29
CA PHE A 142 -1.51 -16.71 0.00
C PHE A 142 -1.73 -15.73 1.19
N LEU A 143 -1.49 -14.44 1.01
CA LEU A 143 -1.71 -13.42 2.05
C LEU A 143 -3.19 -13.14 2.34
N LEU A 144 -4.14 -13.67 1.56
CA LEU A 144 -5.57 -13.60 1.88
C LEU A 144 -5.91 -14.34 3.19
N ASP A 145 -5.12 -15.34 3.60
CA ASP A 145 -5.28 -16.05 4.86
C ASP A 145 -4.36 -15.53 5.99
N HIS A 146 -3.74 -14.35 5.82
CA HIS A 146 -2.82 -13.78 6.83
C HIS A 146 -3.57 -13.41 8.11
N GLU A 147 -2.94 -13.59 9.28
CA GLU A 147 -3.54 -13.29 10.59
C GLU A 147 -3.96 -11.82 10.73
N GLN A 148 -3.12 -10.90 10.25
CA GLN A 148 -3.35 -9.47 10.35
C GLN A 148 -4.32 -8.97 9.27
N ILE A 149 -5.45 -8.42 9.70
CA ILE A 149 -6.50 -7.90 8.82
C ILE A 149 -5.98 -6.86 7.81
N ARG A 150 -5.02 -6.01 8.21
CA ARG A 150 -4.44 -5.00 7.32
C ARG A 150 -3.60 -5.59 6.18
N VAL A 151 -2.97 -6.73 6.41
CA VAL A 151 -2.23 -7.45 5.36
C VAL A 151 -3.22 -8.07 4.38
N ARG A 152 -4.31 -8.68 4.88
CA ARG A 152 -5.38 -9.20 4.02
C ARG A 152 -6.04 -8.10 3.20
N GLU A 153 -6.36 -6.96 3.83
CA GLU A 153 -6.88 -5.76 3.14
C GLU A 153 -5.97 -5.36 1.97
N GLU A 154 -4.69 -5.21 2.22
CA GLU A 154 -3.73 -4.80 1.19
C GLU A 154 -3.55 -5.86 0.10
N ALA A 155 -3.59 -7.16 0.45
CA ALA A 155 -3.54 -8.25 -0.53
C ALA A 155 -4.76 -8.23 -1.46
N ILE A 156 -5.97 -8.04 -0.91
CA ILE A 156 -7.21 -7.90 -1.68
C ILE A 156 -7.12 -6.73 -2.67
N LEU A 157 -6.68 -5.56 -2.19
CA LEU A 157 -6.48 -4.36 -3.02
C LEU A 157 -5.45 -4.62 -4.12
N SER A 158 -4.31 -5.23 -3.78
CA SER A 158 -3.24 -5.53 -4.73
C SER A 158 -3.68 -6.50 -5.82
N ILE A 159 -4.54 -7.48 -5.53
CA ILE A 159 -5.13 -8.38 -6.50
C ILE A 159 -5.90 -7.62 -7.57
N GLY A 160 -6.76 -6.68 -7.16
CA GLY A 160 -7.52 -5.84 -8.08
C GLY A 160 -6.62 -4.89 -8.88
N GLU A 161 -5.70 -4.18 -8.22
CA GLU A 161 -4.83 -3.18 -8.84
C GLU A 161 -3.79 -3.79 -9.81
N LEU A 162 -3.36 -5.04 -9.57
CA LEU A 162 -2.45 -5.80 -10.46
C LEU A 162 -3.19 -6.63 -11.52
N PHE A 163 -4.53 -6.59 -11.56
CA PHE A 163 -5.34 -7.38 -12.48
C PHE A 163 -5.04 -8.88 -12.43
N LEU A 164 -4.92 -9.47 -11.22
CA LEU A 164 -4.61 -10.88 -11.03
C LEU A 164 -5.87 -11.74 -11.25
N ILE A 165 -6.23 -11.99 -12.50
CA ILE A 165 -7.46 -12.72 -12.90
C ILE A 165 -7.51 -14.10 -12.26
N ASP A 166 -6.39 -14.80 -12.17
CA ASP A 166 -6.31 -16.16 -11.59
C ASP A 166 -6.65 -16.19 -10.08
N ALA A 167 -6.72 -15.04 -9.42
CA ALA A 167 -7.10 -14.93 -8.00
C ALA A 167 -8.62 -14.82 -7.76
N GLU A 168 -9.46 -14.82 -8.80
CA GLU A 168 -10.91 -14.67 -8.72
C GLU A 168 -11.54 -15.69 -7.75
N GLU A 169 -11.22 -16.97 -7.90
CA GLU A 169 -11.74 -18.04 -7.05
C GLU A 169 -11.29 -17.89 -5.58
N ALA A 170 -10.05 -17.45 -5.36
CA ALA A 170 -9.54 -17.21 -4.01
C ALA A 170 -10.30 -16.08 -3.31
N LEU A 171 -10.67 -15.01 -4.04
CA LEU A 171 -11.50 -13.94 -3.50
C LEU A 171 -12.93 -14.41 -3.18
N HIS A 172 -13.53 -15.28 -4.01
CA HIS A 172 -14.84 -15.87 -3.70
C HIS A 172 -14.78 -16.68 -2.39
N ASN A 173 -13.74 -17.50 -2.21
CA ASN A 173 -13.55 -18.35 -1.04
C ASN A 173 -13.26 -17.53 0.22
N GLN A 174 -12.64 -16.36 0.07
CA GLN A 174 -12.32 -15.47 1.18
C GLN A 174 -13.53 -14.65 1.64
N PHE A 175 -14.48 -14.34 0.76
CA PHE A 175 -15.59 -13.44 1.03
C PHE A 175 -16.37 -13.77 2.31
N ASP A 176 -16.74 -15.05 2.53
CA ASP A 176 -17.55 -15.43 3.69
C ASP A 176 -16.76 -15.40 5.01
N LYS A 177 -15.43 -15.51 4.96
CA LYS A 177 -14.54 -15.47 6.13
C LYS A 177 -14.35 -14.03 6.67
N GLU A 178 -14.57 -13.02 5.84
CA GLU A 178 -14.22 -11.63 6.16
C GLU A 178 -15.38 -10.85 6.78
N GLU A 179 -15.00 -9.77 7.49
CA GLU A 179 -15.93 -8.78 7.98
C GLU A 179 -16.40 -7.83 6.88
N LYS A 180 -17.43 -7.04 7.16
CA LYS A 180 -18.10 -6.12 6.23
C LYS A 180 -17.12 -5.29 5.37
N LEU A 181 -16.12 -4.68 5.98
CA LEU A 181 -15.21 -3.78 5.25
C LEU A 181 -14.40 -4.55 4.19
N LEU A 182 -13.86 -5.70 4.55
CA LEU A 182 -13.09 -6.50 3.61
C LEU A 182 -13.98 -7.17 2.55
N LYS A 183 -15.22 -7.54 2.89
CA LYS A 183 -16.21 -7.97 1.90
C LYS A 183 -16.41 -6.93 0.80
N ILE A 184 -16.51 -5.66 1.18
CA ILE A 184 -16.63 -4.55 0.23
C ILE A 184 -15.37 -4.44 -0.64
N GLU A 185 -14.18 -4.53 -0.06
CA GLU A 185 -12.93 -4.49 -0.84
C GLU A 185 -12.77 -5.70 -1.78
N ILE A 186 -13.18 -6.90 -1.35
CA ILE A 186 -13.24 -8.09 -2.22
C ILE A 186 -14.15 -7.83 -3.43
N LEU A 187 -15.35 -7.27 -3.20
CA LEU A 187 -16.28 -6.98 -4.28
C LEU A 187 -15.75 -5.93 -5.25
N LYS A 188 -15.04 -4.91 -4.76
CA LYS A 188 -14.38 -3.93 -5.61
C LYS A 188 -13.28 -4.56 -6.47
N SER A 189 -12.49 -5.46 -5.90
CA SER A 189 -11.47 -6.19 -6.65
C SER A 189 -12.10 -7.11 -7.69
N LEU A 190 -13.19 -7.83 -7.34
CA LEU A 190 -13.96 -8.63 -8.29
C LEU A 190 -14.62 -7.80 -9.38
N ALA A 191 -15.01 -6.55 -9.12
CA ALA A 191 -15.52 -5.63 -10.15
C ALA A 191 -14.47 -5.32 -11.24
N VAL A 192 -13.19 -5.52 -10.95
CA VAL A 192 -12.06 -5.29 -11.87
C VAL A 192 -11.63 -6.56 -12.59
N ILE A 193 -11.53 -7.69 -11.86
CA ILE A 193 -10.97 -8.94 -12.41
C ILE A 193 -12.02 -10.02 -12.68
N GLY A 194 -13.26 -9.81 -12.21
CA GLY A 194 -14.32 -10.83 -12.24
C GLY A 194 -14.78 -11.19 -13.65
N SER A 195 -15.18 -12.43 -13.80
CA SER A 195 -15.74 -13.05 -15.00
C SER A 195 -17.20 -13.46 -14.78
N ASP A 196 -17.75 -14.29 -15.68
CA ASP A 196 -19.07 -14.91 -15.53
C ASP A 196 -19.22 -15.72 -14.23
N THR A 197 -18.11 -16.25 -13.70
CA THR A 197 -18.09 -16.93 -12.41
C THR A 197 -18.40 -15.97 -11.27
N SER A 198 -17.85 -14.76 -11.30
CA SER A 198 -18.18 -13.68 -10.34
C SER A 198 -19.60 -13.20 -10.49
N VAL A 199 -20.15 -13.11 -11.70
CA VAL A 199 -21.58 -12.79 -11.91
C VAL A 199 -22.48 -13.81 -11.19
N SER A 200 -22.17 -15.09 -11.36
CA SER A 200 -22.86 -16.22 -10.72
C SER A 200 -22.72 -16.16 -9.19
N PHE A 201 -21.51 -15.92 -8.68
CA PHE A 201 -21.20 -15.79 -7.27
C PHE A 201 -22.00 -14.62 -6.65
N ILE A 202 -21.89 -13.40 -7.21
CA ILE A 202 -22.57 -12.20 -6.73
C ILE A 202 -24.09 -12.42 -6.71
N THR A 203 -24.64 -13.00 -7.76
CA THR A 203 -26.09 -13.31 -7.86
C THR A 203 -26.53 -14.25 -6.76
N ASN A 204 -25.74 -15.28 -6.44
CA ASN A 204 -26.04 -16.21 -5.36
C ASN A 204 -25.93 -15.57 -3.98
N VAL A 205 -24.97 -14.68 -3.77
CA VAL A 205 -24.83 -13.93 -2.51
C VAL A 205 -26.04 -12.99 -2.33
N LEU A 206 -26.48 -12.29 -3.37
CA LEU A 206 -27.62 -11.37 -3.32
C LEU A 206 -28.96 -12.05 -2.93
N LYS A 207 -29.11 -13.35 -3.18
CA LYS A 207 -30.29 -14.13 -2.76
C LYS A 207 -30.30 -14.46 -1.25
N ARG A 208 -29.19 -14.23 -0.54
CA ARG A 208 -29.09 -14.55 0.90
C ARG A 208 -29.95 -13.59 1.72
N LYS A 209 -30.63 -14.13 2.74
CA LYS A 209 -31.36 -13.31 3.72
C LYS A 209 -30.37 -12.61 4.65
N HIS A 210 -30.72 -11.42 5.12
CA HIS A 210 -29.94 -10.67 6.14
C HIS A 210 -28.55 -10.15 5.69
N LEU A 211 -28.40 -9.80 4.42
CA LEU A 211 -27.22 -9.09 3.96
C LEU A 211 -27.22 -7.64 4.47
N ASP A 212 -26.04 -7.16 4.86
CA ASP A 212 -25.81 -5.74 5.16
C ASP A 212 -26.10 -4.88 3.93
N LYS A 213 -26.70 -3.69 4.16
CA LYS A 213 -27.12 -2.80 3.08
C LYS A 213 -25.98 -2.29 2.22
N ASP A 214 -24.82 -1.98 2.84
CA ASP A 214 -23.67 -1.47 2.09
C ASP A 214 -23.04 -2.59 1.26
N VAL A 215 -23.01 -3.82 1.79
CA VAL A 215 -22.57 -5.01 1.05
C VAL A 215 -23.49 -5.29 -0.13
N LYS A 216 -24.82 -5.20 0.04
CA LYS A 216 -25.79 -5.32 -1.07
C LYS A 216 -25.53 -4.28 -2.15
N MET A 217 -25.28 -3.03 -1.74
CA MET A 217 -25.01 -1.94 -2.67
C MET A 217 -23.74 -2.20 -3.47
N GLU A 218 -22.68 -2.69 -2.81
CA GLU A 218 -21.41 -2.99 -3.49
C GLU A 218 -21.53 -4.22 -4.40
N LEU A 219 -22.28 -5.27 -4.00
CA LEU A 219 -22.63 -6.39 -4.89
C LEU A 219 -23.28 -5.92 -6.20
N LEU A 220 -24.23 -4.99 -6.11
CA LEU A 220 -24.87 -4.44 -7.29
C LEU A 220 -23.95 -3.59 -8.15
N ARG A 221 -23.04 -2.81 -7.54
CA ARG A 221 -22.02 -2.05 -8.27
C ARG A 221 -21.06 -2.96 -9.01
N SER A 222 -20.56 -3.98 -8.31
CA SER A 222 -19.63 -4.96 -8.89
C SER A 222 -20.29 -5.73 -10.03
N LEU A 223 -21.54 -6.16 -9.85
CA LEU A 223 -22.31 -6.83 -10.91
C LEU A 223 -22.45 -5.93 -12.14
N LYS A 224 -22.79 -4.64 -11.93
CA LYS A 224 -22.92 -3.66 -13.01
C LYS A 224 -21.58 -3.44 -13.74
N SER A 225 -20.46 -3.46 -13.01
CA SER A 225 -19.13 -3.30 -13.58
C SER A 225 -18.70 -4.50 -14.42
N ILE A 226 -19.00 -5.73 -13.95
CA ILE A 226 -18.60 -6.97 -14.61
C ILE A 226 -19.50 -7.24 -15.83
N ASP A 227 -20.82 -7.16 -15.65
CA ASP A 227 -21.81 -7.42 -16.72
C ASP A 227 -23.02 -6.47 -16.58
N ASN A 228 -22.93 -5.32 -17.27
CA ASN A 228 -23.99 -4.34 -17.28
C ASN A 228 -25.26 -4.86 -17.95
N GLN A 229 -25.14 -5.73 -18.97
CA GLN A 229 -26.30 -6.27 -19.66
C GLN A 229 -27.09 -7.22 -18.75
N TYR A 230 -26.40 -8.09 -18.02
CA TYR A 230 -27.02 -8.96 -17.03
C TYR A 230 -27.67 -8.15 -15.89
N TYR A 231 -26.98 -7.13 -15.39
CA TYR A 231 -27.49 -6.21 -14.37
C TYR A 231 -28.79 -5.55 -14.81
N ASP A 232 -28.92 -5.08 -16.05
CA ASP A 232 -30.07 -4.39 -16.54
C ASP A 232 -31.26 -5.31 -16.83
N THR A 233 -31.01 -6.51 -17.37
CA THR A 233 -32.07 -7.33 -17.98
C THR A 233 -32.61 -8.45 -17.10
N ARG A 234 -31.82 -9.01 -16.21
CA ARG A 234 -32.16 -10.24 -15.49
C ARG A 234 -32.41 -10.10 -14.00
N PHE A 235 -32.19 -8.92 -13.44
CA PHE A 235 -32.20 -8.75 -11.99
C PHE A 235 -33.46 -8.10 -11.48
N ILE A 236 -34.53 -8.89 -11.32
CA ILE A 236 -35.77 -8.50 -10.62
C ILE A 236 -35.91 -9.46 -9.44
N LEU A 237 -35.44 -9.09 -8.26
CA LEU A 237 -35.54 -9.93 -7.06
C LEU A 237 -36.55 -9.39 -6.05
N ASP A 238 -36.48 -8.10 -5.74
CA ASP A 238 -37.43 -7.45 -4.83
C ASP A 238 -37.38 -5.92 -4.96
N LEU A 239 -38.35 -5.26 -4.30
CA LEU A 239 -38.53 -3.82 -4.32
C LEU A 239 -37.32 -3.05 -3.72
N GLU A 240 -36.57 -3.65 -2.78
CA GLU A 240 -35.40 -3.05 -2.17
C GLU A 240 -34.25 -2.96 -3.19
N ILE A 241 -34.02 -4.04 -3.94
CA ILE A 241 -32.99 -4.09 -4.98
C ILE A 241 -33.33 -3.11 -6.10
N ASP A 242 -34.56 -3.01 -6.52
CA ASP A 242 -34.98 -2.04 -7.55
C ASP A 242 -34.73 -0.59 -7.12
N ARG A 243 -35.00 -0.24 -5.86
CA ARG A 243 -34.65 1.08 -5.31
C ARG A 243 -33.11 1.32 -5.27
N MET A 244 -32.33 0.32 -4.91
CA MET A 244 -30.88 0.41 -4.92
C MET A 244 -30.34 0.57 -6.34
N LYS A 245 -30.87 -0.15 -7.32
CA LYS A 245 -30.53 0.00 -8.75
C LYS A 245 -30.86 1.40 -9.25
N ALA A 246 -32.06 1.91 -8.92
CA ALA A 246 -32.46 3.27 -9.29
C ALA A 246 -31.45 4.30 -8.71
N HIS A 247 -31.07 4.16 -7.45
CA HIS A 247 -30.07 5.03 -6.82
C HIS A 247 -28.72 4.96 -7.53
N LEU A 248 -28.21 3.77 -7.86
CA LEU A 248 -26.94 3.59 -8.58
C LEU A 248 -27.00 4.17 -10.00
N ASN A 249 -28.15 4.16 -10.65
CA ASN A 249 -28.30 4.73 -11.98
C ASN A 249 -28.44 6.26 -11.96
N CYS A 250 -28.97 6.86 -10.87
CA CYS A 250 -29.06 8.31 -10.70
C CYS A 250 -27.74 8.98 -10.25
N ALA A 251 -26.81 8.25 -9.68
CA ALA A 251 -25.56 8.81 -9.15
C ALA A 251 -24.56 9.29 -10.24
N TYR A 252 -24.90 9.20 -11.50
CA TYR A 252 -24.10 9.63 -12.66
C TYR A 252 -24.72 10.81 -13.43
N LEU A 253 -25.67 11.51 -12.83
CA LEU A 253 -26.17 12.80 -13.29
C LEU A 253 -25.61 13.94 -12.44
#